data_b7851c87a609e8ebaa4d7930d2713372
#
_entry.id   b7851c87a609e8ebaa4d7930d2713372
#
_cell.length_a   1.000
_cell.length_b   1.000
_cell.length_c   1.000
_cell.angle_alpha   90.00
_cell.angle_beta   90.00
_cell.angle_gamma   90.00
#
_symmetry.space_group_name_H-M   'P 1'
#
loop_
_entity.id
_entity.type
_entity.pdbx_description
1 polymer ?
#
loop_
_entity_poly.entity_id
_entity_poly.type
_entity_poly.pdbx_seq_one_letter_code
_entity_poly.pdbx_strand_id
1 'polypeptide(L)'
;MPLVTTTEMFKKAYEGGYAIGAFNVNNMEIVQGITRAAKKLNAPVILQCSASARKYASHDYLVAMVKAAADETGLPIALHLDHGPDFETCKSCIDGGFTSVMIDGSSLPYEENVALTKKVVEYAHAHGVVVEGELGTLAGVEDEVSVDSDNASYTRPEEVEDFVTRTGVDSLAIAIGTSHGAYKFKPGQKPQLRFDILKEVEKRLPGFPIVLHGASSVNQEHIKMINEYGGEMPDAIGIPEEMLREAASMAVCKINVDSDIRIAMTAAVRKHFAEHPADFDPRKYLTPARDLIEEVVEHKIDVVFGSKDRA
;
A
#
# COMPACT_ATOMS: atom_id res chain seq x y z
N MET A 1 -9.70 -19.31 -5.88
CA MET A 1 -8.67 -19.11 -6.93
C MET A 1 -7.30 -18.98 -6.26
N PRO A 2 -6.22 -19.53 -6.80
CA PRO A 2 -4.89 -19.32 -6.20
C PRO A 2 -4.54 -17.82 -6.19
N LEU A 3 -3.71 -17.41 -5.23
CA LEU A 3 -3.12 -16.07 -5.22
C LEU A 3 -2.27 -15.87 -6.50
N VAL A 4 -2.23 -14.65 -7.00
CA VAL A 4 -1.49 -14.29 -8.22
C VAL A 4 -0.28 -13.41 -7.90
N THR A 5 0.70 -13.36 -8.80
CA THR A 5 1.75 -12.35 -8.77
C THR A 5 1.23 -11.02 -9.31
N THR A 6 1.96 -9.93 -9.10
CA THR A 6 1.56 -8.62 -9.61
C THR A 6 1.87 -8.41 -11.10
N THR A 7 2.58 -9.33 -11.76
CA THR A 7 3.06 -9.17 -13.15
C THR A 7 1.95 -8.80 -14.13
N GLU A 8 0.93 -9.67 -14.28
CA GLU A 8 -0.17 -9.41 -15.21
C GLU A 8 -1.08 -8.29 -14.72
N MET A 9 -1.21 -8.13 -13.39
CA MET A 9 -1.97 -7.05 -12.78
C MET A 9 -1.36 -5.69 -13.17
N PHE A 10 -0.06 -5.52 -13.03
CA PHE A 10 0.65 -4.27 -13.34
C PHE A 10 0.70 -3.99 -14.83
N LYS A 11 0.88 -5.01 -15.67
CA LYS A 11 0.81 -4.86 -17.12
C LYS A 11 -0.53 -4.27 -17.56
N LYS A 12 -1.64 -4.85 -17.09
CA LYS A 12 -2.99 -4.35 -17.38
C LYS A 12 -3.21 -2.95 -16.83
N ALA A 13 -2.69 -2.65 -15.62
CA ALA A 13 -2.80 -1.35 -14.99
C ALA A 13 -2.08 -0.27 -15.81
N TYR A 14 -0.85 -0.54 -16.22
CA TYR A 14 -0.06 0.36 -17.06
C TYR A 14 -0.75 0.64 -18.40
N GLU A 15 -1.14 -0.41 -19.12
CA GLU A 15 -1.82 -0.29 -20.41
C GLU A 15 -3.19 0.39 -20.31
N GLY A 16 -3.88 0.21 -19.19
CA GLY A 16 -5.21 0.75 -18.93
C GLY A 16 -5.25 2.15 -18.29
N GLY A 17 -4.10 2.71 -17.88
CA GLY A 17 -4.02 4.01 -17.19
C GLY A 17 -4.78 4.05 -15.86
N TYR A 18 -4.62 2.99 -15.05
CA TYR A 18 -5.18 2.89 -13.70
C TYR A 18 -4.15 2.30 -12.73
N ALA A 19 -4.38 2.44 -11.43
CA ALA A 19 -3.56 1.81 -10.41
C ALA A 19 -4.34 0.74 -9.64
N ILE A 20 -3.63 -0.22 -9.06
CA ILE A 20 -4.17 -1.23 -8.17
C ILE A 20 -3.95 -0.78 -6.73
N GLY A 21 -5.00 -0.78 -5.93
CA GLY A 21 -4.91 -0.50 -4.51
C GLY A 21 -4.17 -1.62 -3.78
N ALA A 22 -3.12 -1.26 -3.05
CA ALA A 22 -2.41 -2.13 -2.13
C ALA A 22 -2.76 -1.73 -0.69
N PHE A 23 -3.54 -2.57 -0.03
CA PHE A 23 -4.14 -2.27 1.26
C PHE A 23 -3.48 -3.09 2.36
N ASN A 24 -3.01 -2.41 3.42
CA ASN A 24 -2.41 -3.08 4.57
C ASN A 24 -3.47 -3.83 5.38
N VAL A 25 -3.17 -5.09 5.71
CA VAL A 25 -4.06 -5.97 6.47
C VAL A 25 -3.37 -6.50 7.71
N ASN A 26 -4.10 -6.48 8.84
CA ASN A 26 -3.61 -6.98 10.12
C ASN A 26 -4.69 -7.69 10.96
N ASN A 27 -5.94 -7.76 10.47
CA ASN A 27 -7.02 -8.51 11.09
C ASN A 27 -8.09 -8.92 10.07
N MET A 28 -9.07 -9.73 10.52
CA MET A 28 -10.13 -10.27 9.68
C MET A 28 -11.06 -9.19 9.13
N GLU A 29 -11.43 -8.20 9.94
CA GLU A 29 -12.38 -7.16 9.56
C GLU A 29 -11.85 -6.29 8.42
N ILE A 30 -10.55 -5.97 8.44
CA ILE A 30 -9.87 -5.24 7.38
C ILE A 30 -9.85 -6.07 6.10
N VAL A 31 -9.45 -7.35 6.17
CA VAL A 31 -9.47 -8.24 5.00
C VAL A 31 -10.87 -8.31 4.39
N GLN A 32 -11.91 -8.48 5.22
CA GLN A 32 -13.29 -8.57 4.74
C GLN A 32 -13.79 -7.26 4.12
N GLY A 33 -13.52 -6.12 4.74
CA GLY A 33 -13.93 -4.82 4.22
C GLY A 33 -13.33 -4.55 2.83
N ILE A 34 -12.02 -4.79 2.68
CA ILE A 34 -11.31 -4.61 1.40
C ILE A 34 -11.86 -5.56 0.34
N THR A 35 -11.97 -6.84 0.65
CA THR A 35 -12.34 -7.85 -0.36
C THR A 35 -13.81 -7.83 -0.74
N ARG A 36 -14.71 -7.35 0.12
CA ARG A 36 -16.11 -7.06 -0.22
C ARG A 36 -16.21 -5.93 -1.23
N ALA A 37 -15.52 -4.81 -0.98
CA ALA A 37 -15.45 -3.69 -1.90
C ALA A 37 -14.91 -4.12 -3.27
N ALA A 38 -13.78 -4.86 -3.26
CA ALA A 38 -13.17 -5.37 -4.48
C ALA A 38 -14.13 -6.30 -5.27
N LYS A 39 -14.85 -7.20 -4.59
CA LYS A 39 -15.83 -8.11 -5.20
C LYS A 39 -17.00 -7.34 -5.80
N LYS A 40 -17.53 -6.36 -5.08
CA LYS A 40 -18.66 -5.51 -5.52
C LYS A 40 -18.30 -4.73 -6.77
N LEU A 41 -17.04 -4.27 -6.87
CA LEU A 41 -16.57 -3.46 -7.99
C LEU A 41 -15.80 -4.26 -9.06
N ASN A 42 -15.76 -5.59 -8.94
CA ASN A 42 -15.02 -6.48 -9.85
C ASN A 42 -13.59 -5.96 -10.11
N ALA A 43 -12.83 -5.71 -9.05
CA ALA A 43 -11.52 -5.08 -9.11
C ALA A 43 -10.41 -5.97 -8.58
N PRO A 44 -9.19 -5.96 -9.18
CA PRO A 44 -8.02 -6.59 -8.61
C PRO A 44 -7.55 -5.82 -7.39
N VAL A 45 -6.98 -6.50 -6.39
CA VAL A 45 -6.40 -5.87 -5.21
C VAL A 45 -5.11 -6.56 -4.76
N ILE A 46 -4.26 -5.80 -4.07
CA ILE A 46 -3.11 -6.31 -3.36
C ILE A 46 -3.41 -6.20 -1.86
N LEU A 47 -3.34 -7.33 -1.16
CA LEU A 47 -3.39 -7.37 0.30
C LEU A 47 -1.95 -7.45 0.80
N GLN A 48 -1.51 -6.42 1.53
CA GLN A 48 -0.12 -6.33 1.95
C GLN A 48 0.03 -6.38 3.47
N CYS A 49 1.13 -6.96 3.91
CA CYS A 49 1.46 -7.15 5.32
C CYS A 49 2.87 -6.63 5.58
N SER A 50 3.00 -5.71 6.53
CA SER A 50 4.32 -5.30 7.05
C SER A 50 4.90 -6.35 8.01
N ALA A 51 6.17 -6.20 8.37
CA ALA A 51 6.82 -7.03 9.40
C ALA A 51 6.08 -6.93 10.75
N SER A 52 5.61 -5.72 11.12
CA SER A 52 4.84 -5.49 12.34
C SER A 52 3.46 -6.16 12.30
N ALA A 53 2.75 -6.11 11.17
CA ALA A 53 1.48 -6.81 11.00
C ALA A 53 1.65 -8.33 11.13
N ARG A 54 2.73 -8.90 10.56
CA ARG A 54 3.07 -10.32 10.70
C ARG A 54 3.38 -10.71 12.15
N LYS A 55 4.04 -9.85 12.90
CA LYS A 55 4.32 -10.05 14.33
C LYS A 55 3.03 -9.98 15.17
N TYR A 56 2.13 -9.06 14.85
CA TYR A 56 0.86 -8.87 15.55
C TYR A 56 -0.13 -10.01 15.31
N ALA A 57 -0.44 -10.32 14.05
CA ALA A 57 -1.49 -11.26 13.67
C ALA A 57 -1.00 -12.69 13.41
N SER A 58 0.33 -12.94 13.43
CA SER A 58 0.99 -14.15 12.95
C SER A 58 0.93 -14.33 11.43
N HIS A 59 2.05 -14.78 10.87
CA HIS A 59 2.21 -15.07 9.44
C HIS A 59 1.13 -16.01 8.90
N ASP A 60 0.92 -17.15 9.58
CA ASP A 60 0.02 -18.20 9.12
C ASP A 60 -1.44 -17.76 9.11
N TYR A 61 -1.87 -16.95 10.10
CA TYR A 61 -3.23 -16.39 10.12
C TYR A 61 -3.45 -15.42 8.97
N LEU A 62 -2.48 -14.55 8.68
CA LEU A 62 -2.59 -13.59 7.56
C LEU A 62 -2.67 -14.33 6.22
N VAL A 63 -1.79 -15.30 5.99
CA VAL A 63 -1.79 -16.13 4.77
C VAL A 63 -3.12 -16.88 4.62
N ALA A 64 -3.63 -17.48 5.71
CA ALA A 64 -4.89 -18.22 5.69
C ALA A 64 -6.08 -17.30 5.38
N MET A 65 -6.15 -16.12 6.00
CA MET A 65 -7.23 -15.15 5.75
C MET A 65 -7.21 -14.65 4.30
N VAL A 66 -6.04 -14.33 3.75
CA VAL A 66 -5.93 -13.84 2.38
C VAL A 66 -6.26 -14.94 1.36
N LYS A 67 -5.84 -16.19 1.60
CA LYS A 67 -6.23 -17.34 0.77
C LYS A 67 -7.74 -17.56 0.80
N ALA A 68 -8.36 -17.52 1.98
CA ALA A 68 -9.81 -17.66 2.13
C ALA A 68 -10.55 -16.55 1.36
N ALA A 69 -10.07 -15.30 1.44
CA ALA A 69 -10.65 -14.18 0.70
C ALA A 69 -10.52 -14.36 -0.82
N ALA A 70 -9.38 -14.84 -1.32
CA ALA A 70 -9.19 -15.15 -2.74
C ALA A 70 -10.14 -16.24 -3.24
N ASP A 71 -10.35 -17.29 -2.45
CA ASP A 71 -11.27 -18.37 -2.79
C ASP A 71 -12.74 -17.91 -2.75
N GLU A 72 -13.13 -17.09 -1.77
CA GLU A 72 -14.50 -16.60 -1.62
C GLU A 72 -14.88 -15.59 -2.73
N THR A 73 -13.93 -14.72 -3.11
CA THR A 73 -14.20 -13.66 -4.09
C THR A 73 -14.04 -14.11 -5.52
N GLY A 74 -13.09 -15.02 -5.79
CA GLY A 74 -12.68 -15.41 -7.13
C GLY A 74 -11.90 -14.33 -7.90
N LEU A 75 -11.45 -13.29 -7.21
CA LEU A 75 -10.71 -12.17 -7.79
C LEU A 75 -9.20 -12.45 -7.87
N PRO A 76 -8.48 -11.77 -8.78
CA PRO A 76 -7.02 -11.74 -8.75
C PRO A 76 -6.54 -10.95 -7.54
N ILE A 77 -6.02 -11.68 -6.54
CA ILE A 77 -5.46 -11.11 -5.31
C ILE A 77 -3.99 -11.49 -5.21
N ALA A 78 -3.11 -10.51 -5.00
CA ALA A 78 -1.72 -10.73 -4.63
C ALA A 78 -1.53 -10.54 -3.12
N LEU A 79 -0.75 -11.44 -2.49
CA LEU A 79 -0.29 -11.27 -1.12
C LEU A 79 1.14 -10.74 -1.14
N HIS A 80 1.34 -9.56 -0.57
CA HIS A 80 2.56 -8.79 -0.69
C HIS A 80 3.19 -8.48 0.68
N LEU A 81 4.52 -8.62 0.79
CA LEU A 81 5.29 -8.07 1.91
C LEU A 81 5.55 -6.59 1.65
N ASP A 82 5.10 -5.74 2.57
CA ASP A 82 5.30 -4.29 2.56
C ASP A 82 6.51 -3.94 3.43
N HIS A 83 7.44 -3.13 2.91
CA HIS A 83 8.68 -2.71 3.58
C HIS A 83 9.46 -3.85 4.27
N GLY A 84 9.91 -4.83 3.47
CA GLY A 84 10.80 -5.88 3.95
C GLY A 84 12.16 -5.29 4.36
N PRO A 85 12.56 -5.38 5.64
CA PRO A 85 13.77 -4.72 6.13
C PRO A 85 15.06 -5.44 5.74
N ASP A 86 14.97 -6.73 5.40
CA ASP A 86 16.14 -7.56 5.13
C ASP A 86 15.78 -8.81 4.29
N PHE A 87 16.83 -9.48 3.83
CA PHE A 87 16.71 -10.69 3.02
C PHE A 87 15.98 -11.83 3.75
N GLU A 88 16.21 -12.03 5.04
CA GLU A 88 15.62 -13.15 5.78
C GLU A 88 14.10 -12.96 5.96
N THR A 89 13.66 -11.74 6.13
CA THR A 89 12.24 -11.40 6.18
C THR A 89 11.55 -11.65 4.83
N CYS A 90 12.16 -11.18 3.73
CA CYS A 90 11.66 -11.47 2.37
C CYS A 90 11.62 -12.97 2.10
N LYS A 91 12.70 -13.70 2.40
CA LYS A 91 12.79 -15.14 2.27
C LYS A 91 11.70 -15.85 3.06
N SER A 92 11.48 -15.48 4.32
CA SER A 92 10.42 -16.06 5.18
C SER A 92 9.02 -15.85 4.58
N CYS A 93 8.76 -14.71 3.95
CA CYS A 93 7.49 -14.44 3.27
C CYS A 93 7.33 -15.28 2.01
N ILE A 94 8.38 -15.39 1.19
CA ILE A 94 8.41 -16.21 -0.03
C ILE A 94 8.12 -17.68 0.31
N ASP A 95 8.87 -18.23 1.27
CA ASP A 95 8.72 -19.61 1.73
C ASP A 95 7.32 -19.85 2.36
N GLY A 96 6.71 -18.82 2.95
CA GLY A 96 5.41 -18.85 3.59
C GLY A 96 4.21 -18.64 2.65
N GLY A 97 4.45 -18.45 1.35
CA GLY A 97 3.39 -18.40 0.34
C GLY A 97 2.93 -17.00 -0.07
N PHE A 98 3.74 -15.98 0.16
CA PHE A 98 3.57 -14.66 -0.45
C PHE A 98 3.88 -14.74 -1.94
N THR A 99 3.12 -14.01 -2.75
CA THR A 99 3.29 -13.98 -4.22
C THR A 99 4.05 -12.75 -4.71
N SER A 100 4.31 -11.82 -3.81
CA SER A 100 5.07 -10.59 -4.05
C SER A 100 5.75 -10.16 -2.75
N VAL A 101 6.95 -9.60 -2.84
CA VAL A 101 7.68 -9.04 -1.70
C VAL A 101 8.32 -7.71 -2.09
N MET A 102 8.35 -6.76 -1.16
CA MET A 102 9.18 -5.57 -1.27
C MET A 102 10.42 -5.71 -0.40
N ILE A 103 11.57 -5.35 -0.93
CA ILE A 103 12.79 -5.12 -0.18
C ILE A 103 13.07 -3.62 -0.12
N ASP A 104 13.10 -3.07 1.08
CA ASP A 104 13.37 -1.66 1.32
C ASP A 104 14.84 -1.44 1.70
N GLY A 105 15.65 -1.14 0.70
CA GLY A 105 17.04 -0.73 0.85
C GLY A 105 17.24 0.77 0.73
N SER A 106 16.19 1.59 0.75
CA SER A 106 16.24 3.04 0.47
C SER A 106 17.08 3.84 1.47
N SER A 107 17.26 3.33 2.67
CA SER A 107 18.12 3.90 3.71
C SER A 107 19.61 3.56 3.57
N LEU A 108 19.96 2.60 2.70
CA LEU A 108 21.32 2.16 2.45
C LEU A 108 22.01 3.02 1.38
N PRO A 109 23.35 3.04 1.34
CA PRO A 109 24.07 3.54 0.16
C PRO A 109 23.61 2.82 -1.11
N TYR A 110 23.56 3.54 -2.24
CA TYR A 110 23.04 3.04 -3.52
C TYR A 110 23.55 1.63 -3.90
N GLU A 111 24.87 1.42 -3.84
CA GLU A 111 25.46 0.13 -4.20
C GLU A 111 25.06 -1.01 -3.25
N GLU A 112 24.84 -0.71 -1.97
CA GLU A 112 24.36 -1.68 -0.99
C GLU A 112 22.88 -2.02 -1.23
N ASN A 113 22.05 -1.01 -1.56
CA ASN A 113 20.67 -1.21 -1.97
C ASN A 113 20.59 -2.11 -3.22
N VAL A 114 21.38 -1.82 -4.27
CA VAL A 114 21.48 -2.66 -5.48
C VAL A 114 21.85 -4.10 -5.12
N ALA A 115 22.88 -4.30 -4.29
CA ALA A 115 23.34 -5.64 -3.92
C ALA A 115 22.30 -6.42 -3.11
N LEU A 116 21.65 -5.78 -2.12
CA LEU A 116 20.59 -6.37 -1.31
C LEU A 116 19.38 -6.73 -2.16
N THR A 117 18.90 -5.78 -2.96
CA THR A 117 17.73 -5.96 -3.82
C THR A 117 17.95 -7.09 -4.83
N LYS A 118 19.12 -7.13 -5.49
CA LYS A 118 19.47 -8.21 -6.41
C LYS A 118 19.46 -9.58 -5.73
N LYS A 119 19.99 -9.69 -4.52
CA LYS A 119 19.97 -10.93 -3.74
C LYS A 119 18.55 -11.43 -3.48
N VAL A 120 17.63 -10.51 -3.15
CA VAL A 120 16.21 -10.86 -2.95
C VAL A 120 15.56 -11.29 -4.27
N VAL A 121 15.81 -10.56 -5.37
CA VAL A 121 15.28 -10.88 -6.69
C VAL A 121 15.70 -12.28 -7.15
N GLU A 122 16.98 -12.62 -7.03
CA GLU A 122 17.50 -13.94 -7.39
C GLU A 122 16.78 -15.06 -6.62
N TYR A 123 16.54 -14.87 -5.33
CA TYR A 123 15.82 -15.84 -4.52
C TYR A 123 14.33 -15.91 -4.89
N ALA A 124 13.67 -14.76 -4.99
CA ALA A 124 12.24 -14.66 -5.25
C ALA A 124 11.87 -15.26 -6.63
N HIS A 125 12.63 -14.90 -7.68
CA HIS A 125 12.38 -15.39 -9.03
C HIS A 125 12.57 -16.91 -9.15
N ALA A 126 13.52 -17.50 -8.41
CA ALA A 126 13.68 -18.94 -8.32
C ALA A 126 12.46 -19.66 -7.71
N HIS A 127 11.61 -18.93 -6.98
CA HIS A 127 10.38 -19.43 -6.35
C HIS A 127 9.08 -18.91 -7.03
N GLY A 128 9.20 -18.22 -8.17
CA GLY A 128 8.05 -17.67 -8.91
C GLY A 128 7.36 -16.50 -8.20
N VAL A 129 8.07 -15.77 -7.36
CA VAL A 129 7.61 -14.59 -6.61
C VAL A 129 8.24 -13.34 -7.21
N VAL A 130 7.47 -12.24 -7.29
CA VAL A 130 7.92 -10.96 -7.84
C VAL A 130 8.42 -10.04 -6.74
N VAL A 131 9.30 -9.09 -7.12
CA VAL A 131 9.99 -8.20 -6.17
C VAL A 131 9.75 -6.73 -6.52
N GLU A 132 9.40 -5.95 -5.52
CA GLU A 132 9.40 -4.50 -5.52
C GLU A 132 10.67 -3.99 -4.84
N GLY A 133 11.35 -3.03 -5.46
CA GLY A 133 12.46 -2.29 -4.86
C GLY A 133 12.05 -0.86 -4.53
N GLU A 134 12.96 -0.08 -3.90
CA GLU A 134 12.72 1.32 -3.61
C GLU A 134 13.94 2.19 -3.87
N LEU A 135 13.70 3.36 -4.50
CA LEU A 135 14.67 4.45 -4.67
C LEU A 135 14.10 5.78 -4.20
N GLY A 136 14.95 6.56 -3.57
CA GLY A 136 14.55 7.74 -2.81
C GLY A 136 14.10 7.35 -1.41
N THR A 137 13.95 8.32 -0.52
CA THR A 137 13.60 8.08 0.89
C THR A 137 12.41 8.93 1.26
N LEU A 138 11.30 8.27 1.62
CA LEU A 138 10.09 8.96 2.05
C LEU A 138 10.21 9.40 3.51
N ALA A 139 9.76 10.63 3.81
CA ALA A 139 9.61 11.10 5.18
C ALA A 139 8.38 10.46 5.85
N GLY A 140 8.32 10.55 7.18
CA GLY A 140 7.17 10.16 7.99
C GLY A 140 7.39 8.88 8.77
N VAL A 141 6.31 8.41 9.40
CA VAL A 141 6.33 7.21 10.25
C VAL A 141 5.29 6.22 9.74
N GLU A 142 5.72 5.03 9.44
CA GLU A 142 4.88 3.89 9.10
C GLU A 142 5.47 2.62 9.72
N ASP A 143 4.71 2.04 10.64
CA ASP A 143 5.11 0.87 11.44
C ASP A 143 6.51 1.02 12.07
N GLU A 144 7.51 0.28 11.58
CA GLU A 144 8.91 0.32 12.08
C GLU A 144 9.78 1.32 11.29
N VAL A 145 9.27 1.90 10.21
CA VAL A 145 9.97 2.90 9.39
C VAL A 145 9.69 4.30 9.92
N SER A 146 10.74 5.03 10.28
CA SER A 146 10.65 6.43 10.73
C SER A 146 11.76 7.24 10.11
N VAL A 147 11.40 8.21 9.27
CA VAL A 147 12.35 9.09 8.57
C VAL A 147 11.96 10.55 8.80
N ASP A 148 12.90 11.31 9.37
CA ASP A 148 12.74 12.76 9.51
C ASP A 148 12.71 13.44 8.13
N SER A 149 11.95 14.53 8.02
CA SER A 149 11.81 15.29 6.77
C SER A 149 13.16 15.78 6.19
N ASP A 150 14.16 15.99 7.04
CA ASP A 150 15.49 16.44 6.63
C ASP A 150 16.33 15.32 6.00
N ASN A 151 15.95 14.07 6.22
CA ASN A 151 16.59 12.87 5.65
C ASN A 151 15.82 12.31 4.45
N ALA A 152 14.66 12.87 4.10
CA ALA A 152 13.92 12.50 2.92
C ALA A 152 14.60 12.98 1.63
N SER A 153 14.55 12.15 0.60
CA SER A 153 15.12 12.49 -0.70
C SER A 153 14.22 12.05 -1.85
N TYR A 154 14.06 12.93 -2.83
CA TYR A 154 13.37 12.53 -4.06
C TYR A 154 14.18 11.50 -4.85
N THR A 155 13.47 10.62 -5.53
CA THR A 155 14.11 9.69 -6.48
C THR A 155 14.78 10.47 -7.62
N ARG A 156 15.97 10.03 -7.98
CA ARG A 156 16.75 10.56 -9.11
C ARG A 156 16.48 9.72 -10.34
N PRO A 157 15.79 10.26 -11.36
CA PRO A 157 15.36 9.47 -12.52
C PRO A 157 16.51 8.76 -13.26
N GLU A 158 17.72 9.34 -13.23
CA GLU A 158 18.92 8.77 -13.84
C GLU A 158 19.43 7.51 -13.15
N GLU A 159 19.09 7.30 -11.88
CA GLU A 159 19.46 6.09 -11.12
C GLU A 159 18.46 4.94 -11.36
N VAL A 160 17.23 5.25 -11.77
CA VAL A 160 16.15 4.26 -11.91
C VAL A 160 16.47 3.20 -12.96
N GLU A 161 16.95 3.59 -14.15
CA GLU A 161 17.28 2.66 -15.24
C GLU A 161 18.44 1.73 -14.85
N ASP A 162 19.51 2.27 -14.22
CA ASP A 162 20.64 1.49 -13.74
C ASP A 162 20.20 0.50 -12.66
N PHE A 163 19.39 0.97 -11.69
CA PHE A 163 18.89 0.13 -10.60
C PHE A 163 18.06 -1.04 -11.09
N VAL A 164 17.06 -0.77 -11.95
CA VAL A 164 16.19 -1.82 -12.51
C VAL A 164 16.98 -2.82 -13.34
N THR A 165 17.92 -2.35 -14.18
CA THR A 165 18.76 -3.21 -15.02
C THR A 165 19.68 -4.11 -14.19
N ARG A 166 20.27 -3.58 -13.12
CA ARG A 166 21.24 -4.31 -12.29
C ARG A 166 20.59 -5.26 -11.31
N THR A 167 19.42 -4.92 -10.80
CA THR A 167 18.72 -5.71 -9.78
C THR A 167 17.74 -6.71 -10.39
N GLY A 168 17.08 -6.36 -11.48
CA GLY A 168 16.04 -7.16 -12.11
C GLY A 168 14.71 -7.13 -11.36
N VAL A 169 14.42 -6.07 -10.57
CA VAL A 169 13.13 -5.90 -9.89
C VAL A 169 11.96 -5.84 -10.87
N ASP A 170 10.79 -6.26 -10.44
CA ASP A 170 9.56 -6.31 -11.23
C ASP A 170 8.74 -5.01 -11.14
N SER A 171 8.94 -4.22 -10.09
CA SER A 171 8.35 -2.89 -9.87
C SER A 171 9.23 -2.05 -8.95
N LEU A 172 9.05 -0.73 -8.98
CA LEU A 172 9.87 0.19 -8.20
C LEU A 172 9.03 1.25 -7.49
N ALA A 173 9.16 1.33 -6.18
CA ALA A 173 8.68 2.45 -5.39
C ALA A 173 9.60 3.66 -5.58
N ILE A 174 8.99 4.83 -5.81
CA ILE A 174 9.71 6.09 -5.98
C ILE A 174 9.19 7.18 -5.06
N ALA A 175 10.10 8.04 -4.61
CA ALA A 175 9.80 9.20 -3.78
C ALA A 175 9.58 10.43 -4.66
N ILE A 176 8.32 10.87 -4.77
CA ILE A 176 7.91 12.05 -5.55
C ILE A 176 7.17 13.10 -4.74
N GLY A 177 7.28 13.05 -3.39
CA GLY A 177 6.64 14.01 -2.48
C GLY A 177 5.47 13.44 -1.68
N THR A 178 5.27 12.13 -1.70
CA THR A 178 4.44 11.42 -0.74
C THR A 178 5.18 11.27 0.60
N SER A 179 4.45 10.97 1.69
CA SER A 179 5.02 10.79 3.02
C SER A 179 4.21 9.74 3.80
N HIS A 180 4.87 8.96 4.63
CA HIS A 180 4.23 7.94 5.46
C HIS A 180 3.37 8.53 6.58
N GLY A 181 2.39 7.76 7.09
CA GLY A 181 1.51 8.14 8.21
C GLY A 181 0.37 9.08 7.83
N ALA A 182 -0.32 9.59 8.85
CA ALA A 182 -1.48 10.47 8.73
C ALA A 182 -1.13 11.98 8.79
N TYR A 183 0.07 12.34 9.19
CA TYR A 183 0.55 13.71 9.36
C TYR A 183 1.60 14.04 8.30
N LYS A 184 1.19 14.03 7.03
CA LYS A 184 2.10 14.14 5.89
C LYS A 184 2.60 15.55 5.63
N PHE A 185 1.80 16.57 6.01
CA PHE A 185 2.09 17.97 5.73
C PHE A 185 1.83 18.84 6.97
N LYS A 186 2.59 19.92 7.12
CA LYS A 186 2.32 20.92 8.15
C LYS A 186 1.06 21.72 7.80
N PRO A 187 0.30 22.21 8.80
CA PRO A 187 -0.85 23.07 8.54
C PRO A 187 -0.50 24.23 7.61
N GLY A 188 -1.30 24.39 6.54
CA GLY A 188 -1.08 25.45 5.52
C GLY A 188 -0.11 25.07 4.39
N GLN A 189 0.59 23.93 4.46
CA GLN A 189 1.31 23.40 3.30
C GLN A 189 0.33 22.83 2.27
N LYS A 190 0.59 23.12 0.99
CA LYS A 190 -0.14 22.46 -0.11
C LYS A 190 0.67 21.24 -0.55
N PRO A 191 0.08 20.03 -0.47
CA PRO A 191 0.70 18.85 -1.06
C PRO A 191 1.02 19.08 -2.53
N GLN A 192 2.21 18.67 -2.97
CA GLN A 192 2.59 18.78 -4.37
C GLN A 192 3.45 17.58 -4.74
N LEU A 193 2.95 16.73 -5.64
CA LEU A 193 3.73 15.62 -6.18
C LEU A 193 4.62 16.12 -7.34
N ARG A 194 5.81 15.57 -7.41
CA ARG A 194 6.81 15.84 -8.45
C ARG A 194 6.54 14.97 -9.69
N PHE A 195 5.48 15.30 -10.42
CA PHE A 195 5.14 14.65 -11.68
C PHE A 195 6.22 14.77 -12.76
N ASP A 196 7.10 15.75 -12.66
CA ASP A 196 8.27 15.86 -13.53
C ASP A 196 9.22 14.67 -13.37
N ILE A 197 9.43 14.20 -12.13
CA ILE A 197 10.20 12.98 -11.85
C ILE A 197 9.50 11.76 -12.46
N LEU A 198 8.19 11.58 -12.20
CA LEU A 198 7.43 10.44 -12.72
C LEU A 198 7.47 10.39 -14.26
N LYS A 199 7.30 11.53 -14.94
CA LYS A 199 7.38 11.63 -16.40
C LYS A 199 8.76 11.27 -16.95
N GLU A 200 9.81 11.71 -16.29
CA GLU A 200 11.18 11.38 -16.72
C GLU A 200 11.49 9.89 -16.48
N VAL A 201 11.00 9.29 -15.37
CA VAL A 201 11.11 7.86 -15.13
C VAL A 201 10.38 7.06 -16.21
N GLU A 202 9.12 7.41 -16.52
CA GLU A 202 8.32 6.74 -17.55
C GLU A 202 8.98 6.82 -18.93
N LYS A 203 9.59 7.96 -19.26
CA LYS A 203 10.33 8.14 -20.50
C LYS A 203 11.59 7.26 -20.59
N ARG A 204 12.31 7.04 -19.48
CA ARG A 204 13.51 6.20 -19.40
C ARG A 204 13.19 4.72 -19.42
N LEU A 205 12.11 4.32 -18.73
CA LEU A 205 11.64 2.95 -18.61
C LEU A 205 10.17 2.82 -19.03
N PRO A 206 9.87 2.95 -20.33
CA PRO A 206 8.50 2.83 -20.81
C PRO A 206 7.96 1.41 -20.55
N GLY A 207 6.76 1.34 -19.96
CA GLY A 207 6.10 0.08 -19.63
C GLY A 207 6.50 -0.52 -18.28
N PHE A 208 7.42 0.10 -17.54
CA PHE A 208 7.86 -0.40 -16.24
C PHE A 208 6.93 0.09 -15.11
N PRO A 209 6.43 -0.82 -14.23
CA PRO A 209 5.49 -0.46 -13.18
C PRO A 209 6.13 0.36 -12.06
N ILE A 210 5.54 1.51 -11.79
CA ILE A 210 5.92 2.39 -10.67
C ILE A 210 4.93 2.24 -9.52
N VAL A 211 5.43 2.39 -8.29
CA VAL A 211 4.66 2.27 -7.05
C VAL A 211 4.75 3.58 -6.25
N LEU A 212 3.64 3.96 -5.63
CA LEU A 212 3.61 5.07 -4.67
C LEU A 212 3.30 4.56 -3.27
N HIS A 213 4.25 4.78 -2.36
CA HIS A 213 4.10 4.65 -0.92
C HIS A 213 3.66 5.97 -0.29
N GLY A 214 3.24 5.93 0.98
CA GLY A 214 2.85 7.13 1.71
C GLY A 214 1.69 7.90 1.07
N ALA A 215 0.77 7.24 0.38
CA ALA A 215 -0.23 7.83 -0.50
C ALA A 215 -1.66 7.90 0.08
N SER A 216 -1.86 7.61 1.39
CA SER A 216 -3.18 7.77 2.03
C SER A 216 -3.68 9.21 1.96
N SER A 217 -4.98 9.39 1.69
CA SER A 217 -5.61 10.72 1.51
C SER A 217 -6.05 11.35 2.82
N VAL A 218 -6.16 10.56 3.90
CA VAL A 218 -6.56 11.02 5.24
C VAL A 218 -7.91 11.74 5.21
N ASN A 219 -8.99 10.97 5.08
CA ASN A 219 -10.35 11.51 4.96
C ASN A 219 -10.70 12.40 6.16
N GLN A 220 -10.99 13.67 5.90
CA GLN A 220 -11.22 14.69 6.92
C GLN A 220 -12.52 14.47 7.71
N GLU A 221 -13.54 13.82 7.13
CA GLU A 221 -14.77 13.48 7.84
C GLU A 221 -14.51 12.40 8.89
N HIS A 222 -13.66 11.43 8.59
CA HIS A 222 -13.27 10.41 9.56
C HIS A 222 -12.37 10.98 10.66
N ILE A 223 -11.46 11.91 10.36
CA ILE A 223 -10.68 12.64 11.35
C ILE A 223 -11.60 13.43 12.30
N LYS A 224 -12.58 14.16 11.73
CA LYS A 224 -13.59 14.86 12.51
C LYS A 224 -14.36 13.91 13.42
N MET A 225 -14.81 12.77 12.90
CA MET A 225 -15.51 11.75 13.68
C MET A 225 -14.65 11.21 14.83
N ILE A 226 -13.36 10.91 14.58
CA ILE A 226 -12.43 10.49 15.65
C ILE A 226 -12.36 11.53 16.76
N ASN A 227 -12.16 12.80 16.39
CA ASN A 227 -12.02 13.89 17.39
C ASN A 227 -13.33 14.17 18.14
N GLU A 228 -14.48 14.09 17.47
CA GLU A 228 -15.81 14.25 18.08
C GLU A 228 -16.09 13.16 19.13
N TYR A 229 -15.66 11.94 18.88
CA TYR A 229 -15.89 10.80 19.76
C TYR A 229 -14.69 10.45 20.64
N GLY A 230 -13.99 11.48 21.14
CA GLY A 230 -12.97 11.36 22.17
C GLY A 230 -11.59 10.92 21.68
N GLY A 231 -11.31 11.07 20.39
CA GLY A 231 -9.96 10.96 19.85
C GLY A 231 -9.23 12.29 19.84
N GLU A 232 -7.95 12.24 19.46
CA GLU A 232 -7.09 13.41 19.36
C GLU A 232 -6.18 13.25 18.12
N MET A 233 -6.69 13.68 16.96
CA MET A 233 -5.96 13.71 15.70
C MET A 233 -6.03 15.12 15.08
N PRO A 234 -5.40 16.13 15.70
CA PRO A 234 -5.35 17.46 15.11
C PRO A 234 -4.41 17.43 13.89
N ASP A 235 -4.74 18.25 12.88
CA ASP A 235 -3.86 18.55 11.75
C ASP A 235 -3.42 17.34 10.89
N ALA A 236 -4.14 16.21 10.96
CA ALA A 236 -3.90 15.06 10.09
C ALA A 236 -4.30 15.41 8.64
N ILE A 237 -3.34 15.38 7.70
CA ILE A 237 -3.53 15.76 6.29
C ILE A 237 -2.81 14.73 5.41
N GLY A 238 -3.51 14.25 4.37
CA GLY A 238 -2.97 13.28 3.39
C GLY A 238 -2.73 13.88 2.00
N ILE A 239 -2.56 13.00 1.03
CA ILE A 239 -2.37 13.37 -0.38
C ILE A 239 -3.74 13.64 -1.03
N PRO A 240 -3.90 14.74 -1.81
CA PRO A 240 -5.11 14.99 -2.59
C PRO A 240 -5.40 13.86 -3.58
N GLU A 241 -6.64 13.40 -3.62
CA GLU A 241 -7.02 12.24 -4.44
C GLU A 241 -6.91 12.49 -5.94
N GLU A 242 -7.11 13.72 -6.38
CA GLU A 242 -6.88 14.13 -7.77
C GLU A 242 -5.43 13.94 -8.21
N MET A 243 -4.46 14.16 -7.34
CA MET A 243 -3.05 13.90 -7.64
C MET A 243 -2.74 12.41 -7.75
N LEU A 244 -3.37 11.59 -6.89
CA LEU A 244 -3.25 10.14 -6.98
C LEU A 244 -3.89 9.61 -8.27
N ARG A 245 -5.04 10.14 -8.67
CA ARG A 245 -5.69 9.80 -9.93
C ARG A 245 -4.85 10.20 -11.15
N GLU A 246 -4.21 11.37 -11.10
CA GLU A 246 -3.26 11.81 -12.14
C GLU A 246 -2.08 10.84 -12.22
N ALA A 247 -1.45 10.48 -11.10
CA ALA A 247 -0.35 9.53 -11.05
C ALA A 247 -0.75 8.15 -11.62
N ALA A 248 -1.93 7.64 -11.26
CA ALA A 248 -2.49 6.38 -11.75
C ALA A 248 -2.77 6.37 -13.27
N SER A 249 -2.91 7.55 -13.89
CA SER A 249 -3.06 7.67 -15.35
C SER A 249 -1.71 7.65 -16.10
N MET A 250 -0.60 7.54 -15.38
CA MET A 250 0.77 7.45 -15.89
C MET A 250 1.36 6.06 -15.58
N ALA A 251 2.67 5.98 -15.28
CA ALA A 251 3.35 4.72 -14.98
C ALA A 251 3.02 4.11 -13.60
N VAL A 252 2.22 4.78 -12.75
CA VAL A 252 1.90 4.28 -11.41
C VAL A 252 0.88 3.16 -11.48
N CYS A 253 1.32 1.94 -11.17
CA CYS A 253 0.50 0.72 -11.22
C CYS A 253 0.03 0.24 -9.85
N LYS A 254 0.65 0.69 -8.76
CA LYS A 254 0.31 0.34 -7.37
C LYS A 254 0.31 1.60 -6.51
N ILE A 255 -0.71 1.74 -5.65
CA ILE A 255 -0.79 2.81 -4.66
C ILE A 255 -1.09 2.19 -3.29
N ASN A 256 -0.21 2.47 -2.32
CA ASN A 256 -0.34 1.95 -0.96
C ASN A 256 -1.36 2.74 -0.15
N VAL A 257 -2.20 2.02 0.59
CA VAL A 257 -3.21 2.57 1.50
C VAL A 257 -3.20 1.83 2.82
N ASP A 258 -2.77 2.50 3.88
CA ASP A 258 -2.81 1.99 5.25
C ASP A 258 -3.56 2.97 6.17
N SER A 259 -3.09 4.21 6.32
CA SER A 259 -3.67 5.18 7.26
C SER A 259 -5.17 5.40 7.05
N ASP A 260 -5.67 5.42 5.82
CA ASP A 260 -7.11 5.59 5.54
C ASP A 260 -7.94 4.45 6.14
N ILE A 261 -7.44 3.21 6.09
CA ILE A 261 -8.10 2.02 6.65
C ILE A 261 -8.09 2.07 8.18
N ARG A 262 -6.94 2.40 8.79
CA ARG A 262 -6.80 2.53 10.24
C ARG A 262 -7.71 3.63 10.79
N ILE A 263 -7.77 4.77 10.11
CA ILE A 263 -8.62 5.92 10.46
C ILE A 263 -10.10 5.54 10.38
N ALA A 264 -10.54 4.90 9.29
CA ALA A 264 -11.92 4.46 9.12
C ALA A 264 -12.35 3.50 10.24
N MET A 265 -11.55 2.48 10.52
CA MET A 265 -11.82 1.53 11.60
C MET A 265 -11.92 2.22 12.95
N THR A 266 -10.96 3.11 13.27
CA THR A 266 -10.92 3.84 14.53
C THR A 266 -12.12 4.77 14.68
N ALA A 267 -12.51 5.49 13.63
CA ALA A 267 -13.66 6.40 13.63
C ALA A 267 -14.96 5.65 13.93
N ALA A 268 -15.21 4.54 13.24
CA ALA A 268 -16.42 3.74 13.41
C ALA A 268 -16.51 3.12 14.81
N VAL A 269 -15.41 2.56 15.34
CA VAL A 269 -15.37 1.96 16.67
C VAL A 269 -15.60 3.01 17.78
N ARG A 270 -14.95 4.18 17.68
CA ARG A 270 -15.15 5.28 18.64
C ARG A 270 -16.59 5.78 18.64
N LYS A 271 -17.16 6.03 17.47
CA LYS A 271 -18.55 6.42 17.31
C LYS A 271 -19.48 5.38 17.94
N HIS A 272 -19.28 4.10 17.62
CA HIS A 272 -20.13 3.03 18.17
C HIS A 272 -20.14 3.03 19.70
N PHE A 273 -18.97 3.07 20.34
CA PHE A 273 -18.91 3.07 21.82
C PHE A 273 -19.49 4.33 22.46
N ALA A 274 -19.43 5.48 21.80
CA ALA A 274 -20.08 6.71 22.28
C ALA A 274 -21.60 6.63 22.21
N GLU A 275 -22.14 6.09 21.11
CA GLU A 275 -23.58 5.96 20.87
C GLU A 275 -24.21 4.75 21.59
N HIS A 276 -23.43 3.69 21.80
CA HIS A 276 -23.86 2.43 22.39
C HIS A 276 -22.92 1.96 23.51
N PRO A 277 -22.83 2.73 24.64
CA PRO A 277 -21.83 2.50 25.69
C PRO A 277 -22.00 1.17 26.45
N ALA A 278 -23.15 0.52 26.33
CA ALA A 278 -23.40 -0.79 26.95
C ALA A 278 -22.99 -1.98 26.07
N ASP A 279 -22.61 -1.75 24.82
CA ASP A 279 -22.24 -2.82 23.93
C ASP A 279 -20.82 -3.34 24.22
N PHE A 280 -20.71 -4.67 24.40
CA PHE A 280 -19.43 -5.35 24.64
C PHE A 280 -19.19 -6.54 23.70
N ASP A 281 -20.14 -6.84 22.81
CA ASP A 281 -19.96 -7.87 21.77
C ASP A 281 -19.14 -7.33 20.61
N PRO A 282 -17.94 -7.89 20.31
CA PRO A 282 -17.08 -7.40 19.23
C PRO A 282 -17.79 -7.37 17.86
N ARG A 283 -18.73 -8.27 17.59
CA ARG A 283 -19.51 -8.26 16.36
C ARG A 283 -20.31 -6.98 16.16
N LYS A 284 -20.73 -6.31 17.24
CA LYS A 284 -21.52 -5.09 17.18
C LYS A 284 -20.69 -3.88 16.82
N TYR A 285 -19.48 -3.70 17.40
CA TYR A 285 -18.63 -2.55 17.15
C TYR A 285 -17.63 -2.75 16.02
N LEU A 286 -17.29 -3.99 15.65
CA LEU A 286 -16.43 -4.27 14.50
C LEU A 286 -17.21 -4.37 13.17
N THR A 287 -18.52 -4.66 13.19
CA THR A 287 -19.34 -4.64 11.96
C THR A 287 -19.37 -3.25 11.31
N PRO A 288 -19.76 -2.15 12.00
CA PRO A 288 -19.71 -0.83 11.38
C PRO A 288 -18.29 -0.37 11.00
N ALA A 289 -17.26 -0.85 11.70
CA ALA A 289 -15.87 -0.59 11.31
C ALA A 289 -15.52 -1.25 9.98
N ARG A 290 -15.90 -2.50 9.77
CA ARG A 290 -15.71 -3.22 8.51
C ARG A 290 -16.51 -2.58 7.37
N ASP A 291 -17.75 -2.16 7.63
CA ASP A 291 -18.61 -1.55 6.62
C ASP A 291 -18.04 -0.18 6.18
N LEU A 292 -17.51 0.62 7.11
CA LEU A 292 -16.85 1.88 6.77
C LEU A 292 -15.53 1.67 5.98
N ILE A 293 -14.78 0.60 6.27
CA ILE A 293 -13.62 0.21 5.46
C ILE A 293 -14.06 -0.15 4.04
N GLU A 294 -15.15 -0.93 3.89
CA GLU A 294 -15.72 -1.27 2.58
C GLU A 294 -16.03 0.00 1.77
N GLU A 295 -16.72 0.99 2.36
CA GLU A 295 -17.03 2.27 1.71
C GLU A 295 -15.77 3.04 1.27
N VAL A 296 -14.75 3.12 2.12
CA VAL A 296 -13.47 3.77 1.79
C VAL A 296 -12.78 3.08 0.62
N VAL A 297 -12.74 1.76 0.63
CA VAL A 297 -12.08 0.98 -0.42
C VAL A 297 -12.85 1.05 -1.74
N GLU A 298 -14.21 1.03 -1.70
CA GLU A 298 -15.03 1.26 -2.88
C GLU A 298 -14.70 2.61 -3.54
N HIS A 299 -14.66 3.67 -2.74
CA HIS A 299 -14.30 5.01 -3.22
C HIS A 299 -12.89 5.03 -3.84
N LYS A 300 -11.90 4.43 -3.18
CA LYS A 300 -10.53 4.34 -3.71
C LYS A 300 -10.46 3.60 -5.04
N ILE A 301 -11.11 2.46 -5.15
CA ILE A 301 -11.12 1.64 -6.37
C ILE A 301 -11.79 2.37 -7.54
N ASP A 302 -12.96 2.96 -7.30
CA ASP A 302 -13.77 3.58 -8.36
C ASP A 302 -13.22 4.96 -8.76
N VAL A 303 -13.01 5.84 -7.79
CA VAL A 303 -12.71 7.27 -8.04
C VAL A 303 -11.22 7.55 -8.13
N VAL A 304 -10.42 7.00 -7.18
CA VAL A 304 -9.01 7.38 -7.06
C VAL A 304 -8.12 6.55 -7.98
N PHE A 305 -8.28 5.24 -7.98
CA PHE A 305 -7.40 4.34 -8.74
C PHE A 305 -7.94 4.05 -10.14
N GLY A 306 -9.26 4.06 -10.34
CA GLY A 306 -9.90 3.74 -11.61
C GLY A 306 -9.81 2.26 -11.98
N SER A 307 -9.69 1.38 -10.98
CA SER A 307 -9.53 -0.07 -11.17
C SER A 307 -10.84 -0.87 -11.12
N LYS A 308 -11.98 -0.22 -11.06
CA LYS A 308 -13.30 -0.85 -11.18
C LYS A 308 -13.46 -1.58 -12.51
N ASP A 309 -14.03 -2.79 -12.47
CA ASP A 309 -14.25 -3.68 -13.63
C ASP A 309 -12.94 -4.07 -14.35
N ARG A 310 -11.82 -4.20 -13.61
CA ARG A 310 -10.49 -4.54 -14.13
C ARG A 310 -9.96 -5.90 -13.64
N ALA A 311 -10.74 -6.71 -12.95
CA ALA A 311 -10.35 -8.03 -12.48
C ALA A 311 -10.14 -9.07 -13.61
#